data_49f513a746d291b9b1f78c9840f5fd29
#
_entry.id   49f513a746d291b9b1f78c9840f5fd29
#
_cell.length_a   1.000
_cell.length_b   1.000
_cell.length_c   1.000
_cell.angle_alpha   90.00
_cell.angle_beta   90.00
_cell.angle_gamma   90.00
#
_symmetry.space_group_name_H-M   'P 1'
#
loop_
_entity.id
_entity.type
_entity.pdbx_description
1 polymer ?
#
loop_
_entity_poly.entity_id
_entity_poly.type
_entity_poly.pdbx_seq_one_letter_code
_entity_poly.pdbx_strand_id
1 'polypeptide(L)'
;MKVTFMGAGSTVFAKNVLGDIMLTPALRECDIALYDIDPERLEESYLMVTALNRNINENRASVSKYLGVEERKDALRGADFVINAIQVGLYDPCTIIDFEVPKKYGLRQTIADSNGIGGIFRALRTIPVLKDFTDDMKEVCPNAYFLNYTNPMAQLAGWLGRYSGVKSVGLCHSVQTCSRGLLDKLDIKYSEPIRERIAGINHMGWLLEIEDADGTDLYPEIRKRAIEVLESGVTDHNDLVRFEYIRRFGYYCTESSEHNAEYNNFFIKAKYPELIERYNIPLDEYPRRCVEQIKNWKNEKDNYIHDKVSHERTKEYASYIIEAIVTDNPYKIGGNVINRGLIPNLPNDACVEVACLVNKCGIQPCRQEPLPLQLAAMNNLMINVQLLTIEAAVTQKKDYIYQAAMLDPHTSSELSIDEIVRLCDDLIEAHGDYLPKYF
;
A
#
# COMPACT_ATOMS: atom_id res chain seq x y z
N MET A 1 -17.94 -14.15 -14.97
CA MET A 1 -16.83 -13.28 -14.59
C MET A 1 -15.94 -14.01 -13.60
N LYS A 2 -14.62 -14.02 -13.81
CA LYS A 2 -13.66 -14.68 -12.92
C LYS A 2 -12.80 -13.67 -12.18
N VAL A 3 -12.71 -13.83 -10.86
CA VAL A 3 -11.82 -13.05 -9.98
C VAL A 3 -10.78 -13.99 -9.38
N THR A 4 -9.50 -13.73 -9.64
CA THR A 4 -8.40 -14.48 -9.05
C THR A 4 -7.76 -13.67 -7.93
N PHE A 5 -7.63 -14.27 -6.74
CA PHE A 5 -7.01 -13.65 -5.57
C PHE A 5 -5.63 -14.28 -5.33
N MET A 6 -4.58 -13.50 -5.60
CA MET A 6 -3.18 -13.89 -5.41
C MET A 6 -2.71 -13.50 -4.01
N GLY A 7 -2.23 -14.47 -3.23
CA GLY A 7 -1.91 -14.30 -1.82
C GLY A 7 -3.13 -14.49 -0.92
N ALA A 8 -3.93 -15.50 -1.22
CA ALA A 8 -5.18 -15.80 -0.50
C ALA A 8 -4.94 -16.13 1.00
N GLY A 9 -3.73 -16.52 1.39
CA GLY A 9 -3.34 -16.64 2.79
C GLY A 9 -3.42 -15.35 3.61
N SER A 10 -3.71 -14.20 2.98
CA SER A 10 -4.13 -12.97 3.66
C SER A 10 -5.60 -13.03 4.08
N THR A 11 -5.94 -13.98 4.93
CA THR A 11 -7.29 -14.45 5.22
C THR A 11 -8.33 -13.36 5.51
N VAL A 12 -8.07 -12.44 6.42
CA VAL A 12 -9.01 -11.36 6.78
C VAL A 12 -9.24 -10.41 5.60
N PHE A 13 -8.17 -10.08 4.87
CA PHE A 13 -8.29 -9.21 3.71
C PHE A 13 -9.03 -9.90 2.56
N ALA A 14 -8.74 -11.17 2.29
CA ALA A 14 -9.48 -11.97 1.32
C ALA A 14 -10.97 -12.06 1.68
N LYS A 15 -11.30 -12.27 2.97
CA LYS A 15 -12.68 -12.24 3.47
C LYS A 15 -13.37 -10.92 3.15
N ASN A 16 -12.73 -9.80 3.44
CA ASN A 16 -13.35 -8.49 3.24
C ASN A 16 -13.63 -8.22 1.77
N VAL A 17 -12.63 -8.36 0.92
CA VAL A 17 -12.76 -8.10 -0.52
C VAL A 17 -13.76 -9.05 -1.19
N LEU A 18 -13.65 -10.35 -0.94
CA LEU A 18 -14.52 -11.36 -1.57
C LEU A 18 -15.93 -11.34 -0.98
N GLY A 19 -16.08 -11.03 0.30
CA GLY A 19 -17.36 -10.80 0.94
C GLY A 19 -18.10 -9.60 0.33
N ASP A 20 -17.40 -8.50 0.07
CA ASP A 20 -17.96 -7.34 -0.63
C ASP A 20 -18.43 -7.68 -2.05
N ILE A 21 -17.65 -8.49 -2.78
CA ILE A 21 -18.03 -9.00 -4.11
C ILE A 21 -19.31 -9.84 -4.03
N MET A 22 -19.41 -10.74 -3.06
CA MET A 22 -20.57 -11.62 -2.86
C MET A 22 -21.83 -10.84 -2.44
N LEU A 23 -21.68 -9.72 -1.69
CA LEU A 23 -22.80 -8.86 -1.31
C LEU A 23 -23.24 -7.91 -2.44
N THR A 24 -22.43 -7.75 -3.49
CA THR A 24 -22.74 -6.87 -4.61
C THR A 24 -23.62 -7.60 -5.63
N PRO A 25 -24.90 -7.18 -5.86
CA PRO A 25 -25.84 -7.93 -6.69
C PRO A 25 -25.34 -8.27 -8.10
N ALA A 26 -24.59 -7.35 -8.73
CA ALA A 26 -24.05 -7.52 -10.08
C ALA A 26 -22.86 -8.49 -10.14
N LEU A 27 -22.24 -8.85 -8.99
CA LEU A 27 -21.00 -9.62 -8.93
C LEU A 27 -21.17 -10.98 -8.26
N ARG A 28 -22.28 -11.25 -7.62
CA ARG A 28 -22.51 -12.39 -6.73
C ARG A 28 -22.46 -13.78 -7.39
N GLU A 29 -22.52 -13.87 -8.73
CA GLU A 29 -22.45 -15.11 -9.51
C GLU A 29 -21.06 -15.25 -10.18
N CYS A 30 -20.00 -14.83 -9.51
CA CYS A 30 -18.64 -14.90 -10.04
C CYS A 30 -17.94 -16.22 -9.74
N ASP A 31 -16.90 -16.50 -10.54
CA ASP A 31 -15.93 -17.56 -10.27
C ASP A 31 -14.78 -16.99 -9.47
N ILE A 32 -14.53 -17.50 -8.27
CA ILE A 32 -13.47 -17.09 -7.38
C ILE A 32 -12.37 -18.15 -7.39
N ALA A 33 -11.16 -17.75 -7.78
CA ALA A 33 -9.97 -18.58 -7.74
C ALA A 33 -9.03 -18.05 -6.64
N LEU A 34 -8.82 -18.84 -5.59
CA LEU A 34 -7.88 -18.53 -4.50
C LEU A 34 -6.54 -19.16 -4.81
N TYR A 35 -5.47 -18.35 -4.79
CA TYR A 35 -4.10 -18.83 -5.02
C TYR A 35 -3.19 -18.45 -3.88
N ASP A 36 -2.41 -19.42 -3.39
CA ASP A 36 -1.33 -19.19 -2.44
C ASP A 36 -0.22 -20.24 -2.60
N ILE A 37 0.96 -19.99 -2.03
CA ILE A 37 2.07 -20.95 -1.97
C ILE A 37 2.09 -21.73 -0.66
N ASP A 38 1.34 -21.29 0.35
CA ASP A 38 1.23 -21.93 1.67
C ASP A 38 -0.05 -22.79 1.71
N PRO A 39 0.07 -24.11 1.84
CA PRO A 39 -1.09 -25.01 1.80
C PRO A 39 -2.04 -24.85 2.98
N GLU A 40 -1.54 -24.55 4.20
CA GLU A 40 -2.38 -24.39 5.38
C GLU A 40 -3.19 -23.09 5.29
N ARG A 41 -2.53 -21.98 4.95
CA ARG A 41 -3.18 -20.68 4.81
C ARG A 41 -4.19 -20.66 3.64
N LEU A 42 -3.87 -21.34 2.53
CA LEU A 42 -4.79 -21.47 1.41
C LEU A 42 -6.03 -22.25 1.80
N GLU A 43 -5.86 -23.36 2.54
CA GLU A 43 -6.99 -24.18 3.01
C GLU A 43 -7.88 -23.39 3.99
N GLU A 44 -7.30 -22.69 4.96
CA GLU A 44 -8.04 -21.84 5.89
C GLU A 44 -8.88 -20.78 5.16
N SER A 45 -8.29 -20.12 4.16
CA SER A 45 -9.00 -19.12 3.34
C SER A 45 -10.09 -19.75 2.48
N TYR A 46 -9.84 -20.92 1.90
CA TYR A 46 -10.83 -21.64 1.10
C TYR A 46 -12.05 -22.02 1.94
N LEU A 47 -11.85 -22.57 3.13
CA LEU A 47 -12.93 -22.93 4.05
C LEU A 47 -13.75 -21.71 4.46
N MET A 48 -13.06 -20.63 4.82
CA MET A 48 -13.69 -19.37 5.22
C MET A 48 -14.50 -18.73 4.09
N VAL A 49 -13.94 -18.63 2.87
CA VAL A 49 -14.63 -18.03 1.72
C VAL A 49 -15.81 -18.91 1.27
N THR A 50 -15.69 -20.24 1.36
CA THR A 50 -16.79 -21.16 1.07
C THR A 50 -17.92 -21.03 2.10
N ALA A 51 -17.59 -20.93 3.39
CA ALA A 51 -18.58 -20.68 4.43
C ALA A 51 -19.27 -19.32 4.23
N LEU A 52 -18.51 -18.29 3.88
CA LEU A 52 -19.03 -16.96 3.56
C LEU A 52 -20.02 -17.01 2.38
N ASN A 53 -19.63 -17.67 1.26
CA ASN A 53 -20.50 -17.84 0.08
C ASN A 53 -21.82 -18.52 0.43
N ARG A 54 -21.79 -19.54 1.28
CA ARG A 54 -23.00 -20.20 1.77
C ARG A 54 -23.87 -19.27 2.63
N ASN A 55 -23.25 -18.54 3.57
CA ASN A 55 -23.97 -17.80 4.61
C ASN A 55 -24.58 -16.48 4.10
N ILE A 56 -23.89 -15.77 3.19
CA ILE A 56 -24.30 -14.44 2.73
C ILE A 56 -24.68 -14.40 1.24
N ASN A 57 -24.36 -15.43 0.45
CA ASN A 57 -24.53 -15.42 -1.00
C ASN A 57 -25.31 -16.63 -1.54
N GLU A 58 -25.90 -17.48 -0.70
CA GLU A 58 -26.70 -18.65 -1.11
C GLU A 58 -25.94 -19.61 -2.05
N ASN A 59 -24.61 -19.71 -1.92
CA ASN A 59 -23.71 -20.48 -2.80
C ASN A 59 -23.77 -20.07 -4.28
N ARG A 60 -24.03 -18.82 -4.61
CA ARG A 60 -24.13 -18.36 -6.01
C ARG A 60 -22.79 -18.23 -6.70
N ALA A 61 -21.70 -17.96 -5.96
CA ALA A 61 -20.35 -17.95 -6.50
C ALA A 61 -19.77 -19.36 -6.55
N SER A 62 -18.91 -19.66 -7.52
CA SER A 62 -18.03 -20.82 -7.44
C SER A 62 -16.73 -20.45 -6.75
N VAL A 63 -16.17 -21.32 -5.91
CA VAL A 63 -14.90 -21.08 -5.20
C VAL A 63 -13.97 -22.26 -5.48
N SER A 64 -12.79 -21.96 -5.99
CA SER A 64 -11.73 -22.93 -6.25
C SER A 64 -10.42 -22.48 -5.61
N LYS A 65 -9.51 -23.42 -5.31
CA LYS A 65 -8.19 -23.15 -4.74
C LYS A 65 -7.10 -23.75 -5.60
N TYR A 66 -5.94 -23.07 -5.63
CA TYR A 66 -4.77 -23.40 -6.44
C TYR A 66 -3.52 -23.22 -5.61
N LEU A 67 -2.69 -24.26 -5.53
CA LEU A 67 -1.52 -24.27 -4.65
C LEU A 67 -0.22 -24.22 -5.45
N GLY A 68 0.65 -23.30 -5.05
CA GLY A 68 2.03 -23.28 -5.52
C GLY A 68 2.21 -22.84 -6.97
N VAL A 69 3.47 -22.78 -7.39
CA VAL A 69 3.85 -22.22 -8.70
C VAL A 69 3.24 -23.03 -9.87
N GLU A 70 3.10 -24.34 -9.70
CA GLU A 70 2.60 -25.24 -10.75
C GLU A 70 1.15 -24.97 -11.14
N GLU A 71 0.31 -24.56 -10.18
CA GLU A 71 -1.12 -24.29 -10.42
C GLU A 71 -1.41 -22.80 -10.70
N ARG A 72 -0.38 -21.94 -10.69
CA ARG A 72 -0.57 -20.49 -10.83
C ARG A 72 -1.21 -20.08 -12.14
N LYS A 73 -0.81 -20.67 -13.28
CA LYS A 73 -1.44 -20.40 -14.58
C LYS A 73 -2.90 -20.82 -14.63
N ASP A 74 -3.26 -21.90 -13.97
CA ASP A 74 -4.66 -22.39 -13.96
C ASP A 74 -5.52 -21.50 -13.05
N ALA A 75 -4.95 -20.97 -11.95
CA ALA A 75 -5.62 -19.96 -11.14
C ALA A 75 -5.92 -18.69 -11.98
N LEU A 76 -4.98 -18.25 -12.79
CA LEU A 76 -5.08 -17.04 -13.62
C LEU A 76 -5.90 -17.22 -14.89
N ARG A 77 -6.01 -18.45 -15.43
CA ARG A 77 -6.65 -18.74 -16.72
C ARG A 77 -8.06 -18.18 -16.81
N GLY A 78 -8.27 -17.27 -17.78
CA GLY A 78 -9.57 -16.66 -18.03
C GLY A 78 -10.04 -15.69 -16.96
N ALA A 79 -9.15 -15.21 -16.08
CA ALA A 79 -9.49 -14.16 -15.11
C ALA A 79 -9.86 -12.86 -15.83
N ASP A 80 -10.89 -12.17 -15.31
CA ASP A 80 -11.25 -10.81 -15.69
C ASP A 80 -10.55 -9.80 -14.75
N PHE A 81 -10.38 -10.19 -13.48
CA PHE A 81 -9.73 -9.38 -12.45
C PHE A 81 -8.78 -10.25 -11.62
N VAL A 82 -7.60 -9.72 -11.36
CA VAL A 82 -6.59 -10.32 -10.50
C VAL A 82 -6.34 -9.37 -9.34
N ILE A 83 -6.62 -9.80 -8.11
CA ILE A 83 -6.39 -9.05 -6.88
C ILE A 83 -5.10 -9.58 -6.26
N ASN A 84 -4.12 -8.69 -6.04
CA ASN A 84 -2.82 -9.06 -5.51
C ASN A 84 -2.63 -8.54 -4.09
N ALA A 85 -2.42 -9.47 -3.15
CA ALA A 85 -2.17 -9.18 -1.73
C ALA A 85 -1.05 -10.08 -1.16
N ILE A 86 -0.03 -10.36 -1.98
CA ILE A 86 1.11 -11.20 -1.55
C ILE A 86 2.05 -10.45 -0.60
N GLN A 87 2.77 -11.21 0.21
CA GLN A 87 3.91 -10.73 0.98
C GLN A 87 5.06 -11.72 0.85
N VAL A 88 6.02 -11.43 -0.02
CA VAL A 88 7.19 -12.27 -0.24
C VAL A 88 8.07 -12.28 1.01
N GLY A 89 8.38 -13.50 1.50
CA GLY A 89 9.20 -13.73 2.69
C GLY A 89 8.50 -13.46 4.02
N LEU A 90 7.21 -13.10 4.03
CA LEU A 90 6.35 -12.95 5.21
C LEU A 90 6.99 -12.09 6.34
N TYR A 91 6.48 -12.26 7.59
CA TYR A 91 7.10 -11.67 8.78
C TYR A 91 8.46 -12.32 9.07
N ASP A 92 8.49 -13.64 9.15
CA ASP A 92 9.69 -14.45 9.33
C ASP A 92 10.00 -15.18 8.00
N PRO A 93 11.19 -14.98 7.38
CA PRO A 93 12.33 -14.22 7.91
C PRO A 93 12.41 -12.75 7.44
N CYS A 94 11.74 -12.37 6.34
CA CYS A 94 12.13 -11.16 5.60
C CYS A 94 11.81 -9.85 6.33
N THR A 95 10.65 -9.72 7.00
CA THR A 95 10.38 -8.50 7.79
C THR A 95 11.32 -8.39 8.98
N ILE A 96 11.66 -9.51 9.63
CA ILE A 96 12.66 -9.53 10.72
C ILE A 96 14.01 -9.02 10.20
N ILE A 97 14.46 -9.49 9.04
CA ILE A 97 15.71 -9.04 8.41
C ILE A 97 15.66 -7.53 8.12
N ASP A 98 14.55 -7.02 7.54
CA ASP A 98 14.35 -5.60 7.20
C ASP A 98 14.49 -4.68 8.43
N PHE A 99 14.30 -5.18 9.65
CA PHE A 99 14.43 -4.43 10.90
C PHE A 99 15.75 -4.70 11.62
N GLU A 100 16.13 -5.97 11.79
CA GLU A 100 17.26 -6.34 12.66
C GLU A 100 18.64 -6.02 12.02
N VAL A 101 18.76 -6.07 10.68
CA VAL A 101 20.01 -5.70 10.01
C VAL A 101 20.26 -4.19 10.10
N PRO A 102 19.31 -3.29 9.75
CA PRO A 102 19.50 -1.84 9.92
C PRO A 102 19.79 -1.41 11.37
N LYS A 103 19.20 -2.09 12.36
CA LYS A 103 19.49 -1.81 13.78
C LYS A 103 20.95 -1.98 14.16
N LYS A 104 21.69 -2.90 13.53
CA LYS A 104 23.13 -3.07 13.77
C LYS A 104 23.94 -1.82 13.43
N TYR A 105 23.40 -1.00 12.53
CA TYR A 105 23.96 0.29 12.10
C TYR A 105 23.37 1.48 12.88
N GLY A 106 22.48 1.24 13.86
CA GLY A 106 21.77 2.29 14.58
C GLY A 106 20.60 2.91 13.83
N LEU A 107 20.28 2.42 12.63
CA LEU A 107 19.16 2.91 11.83
C LEU A 107 17.84 2.30 12.34
N ARG A 108 16.95 3.16 12.84
CA ARG A 108 15.68 2.76 13.43
C ARG A 108 14.51 3.08 12.48
N GLN A 109 13.55 2.19 12.44
CA GLN A 109 12.40 2.26 11.55
C GLN A 109 11.10 2.03 12.34
N THR A 110 9.97 2.40 11.73
CA THR A 110 8.62 2.19 12.31
C THR A 110 7.90 1.05 11.60
N ILE A 111 7.68 1.15 10.30
CA ILE A 111 6.92 0.19 9.48
C ILE A 111 7.80 -0.49 8.42
N ALA A 112 8.70 0.23 7.78
CA ALA A 112 9.71 -0.29 6.83
C ALA A 112 9.15 -1.09 5.64
N ASP A 113 7.91 -0.85 5.23
CA ASP A 113 7.26 -1.64 4.19
C ASP A 113 7.07 -0.93 2.85
N SER A 114 7.23 0.41 2.81
CA SER A 114 6.90 1.23 1.64
C SER A 114 8.05 2.10 1.15
N ASN A 115 8.69 2.85 2.02
CA ASN A 115 9.85 3.69 1.72
C ASN A 115 10.99 3.38 2.67
N GLY A 116 12.15 4.02 2.45
CA GLY A 116 13.36 3.73 3.22
C GLY A 116 14.03 2.43 2.84
N ILE A 117 15.03 2.02 3.64
CA ILE A 117 15.84 0.83 3.35
C ILE A 117 15.00 -0.45 3.33
N GLY A 118 14.03 -0.60 4.23
CA GLY A 118 13.13 -1.75 4.25
C GLY A 118 12.23 -1.81 3.01
N GLY A 119 11.68 -0.66 2.57
CA GLY A 119 10.89 -0.56 1.34
C GLY A 119 11.68 -0.92 0.09
N ILE A 120 12.96 -0.49 0.00
CA ILE A 120 13.87 -0.87 -1.09
C ILE A 120 13.97 -2.39 -1.18
N PHE A 121 14.36 -3.06 -0.10
CA PHE A 121 14.57 -4.51 -0.11
C PHE A 121 13.29 -5.31 -0.29
N ARG A 122 12.16 -4.81 0.25
CA ARG A 122 10.85 -5.41 0.02
C ARG A 122 10.43 -5.33 -1.46
N ALA A 123 10.69 -4.22 -2.16
CA ALA A 123 10.48 -4.11 -3.60
C ALA A 123 11.35 -5.09 -4.38
N LEU A 124 12.65 -5.16 -4.07
CA LEU A 124 13.61 -6.01 -4.76
C LEU A 124 13.26 -7.50 -4.70
N ARG A 125 12.66 -7.98 -3.59
CA ARG A 125 12.21 -9.38 -3.50
C ARG A 125 10.80 -9.61 -4.06
N THR A 126 9.97 -8.57 -4.19
CA THR A 126 8.57 -8.71 -4.63
C THR A 126 8.44 -8.57 -6.15
N ILE A 127 9.17 -7.65 -6.79
CA ILE A 127 9.10 -7.41 -8.23
C ILE A 127 9.35 -8.69 -9.07
N PRO A 128 10.32 -9.56 -8.76
CA PRO A 128 10.50 -10.81 -9.51
C PRO A 128 9.27 -11.72 -9.50
N VAL A 129 8.57 -11.83 -8.37
CA VAL A 129 7.33 -12.61 -8.25
C VAL A 129 6.19 -11.97 -9.05
N LEU A 130 6.07 -10.64 -9.02
CA LEU A 130 5.09 -9.93 -9.85
C LEU A 130 5.38 -10.08 -11.34
N LYS A 131 6.66 -10.15 -11.71
CA LYS A 131 7.06 -10.42 -13.10
C LYS A 131 6.53 -11.77 -13.55
N ASP A 132 6.73 -12.81 -12.76
CA ASP A 132 6.22 -14.13 -13.06
C ASP A 132 4.69 -14.14 -13.18
N PHE A 133 3.97 -13.46 -12.28
CA PHE A 133 2.50 -13.35 -12.35
C PHE A 133 2.06 -12.67 -13.64
N THR A 134 2.69 -11.54 -13.99
CA THR A 134 2.29 -10.78 -15.18
C THR A 134 2.71 -11.45 -16.48
N ASP A 135 3.78 -12.22 -16.49
CA ASP A 135 4.16 -13.05 -17.64
C ASP A 135 3.12 -14.16 -17.86
N ASP A 136 2.68 -14.84 -16.80
CA ASP A 136 1.60 -15.82 -16.89
C ASP A 136 0.27 -15.18 -17.33
N MET A 137 -0.07 -13.99 -16.80
CA MET A 137 -1.28 -13.26 -17.20
C MET A 137 -1.31 -12.93 -18.68
N LYS A 138 -0.19 -12.52 -19.28
CA LYS A 138 -0.08 -12.25 -20.72
C LYS A 138 -0.44 -13.46 -21.58
N GLU A 139 -0.16 -14.67 -21.08
CA GLU A 139 -0.50 -15.92 -21.77
C GLU A 139 -1.97 -16.34 -21.58
N VAL A 140 -2.49 -16.24 -20.35
CA VAL A 140 -3.77 -16.92 -20.01
C VAL A 140 -4.93 -15.98 -19.70
N CYS A 141 -4.68 -14.68 -19.44
CA CYS A 141 -5.71 -13.65 -19.21
C CYS A 141 -5.24 -12.22 -19.59
N PRO A 142 -4.83 -11.97 -20.85
CA PRO A 142 -4.15 -10.73 -21.27
C PRO A 142 -5.02 -9.47 -21.12
N ASN A 143 -6.32 -9.60 -20.97
CA ASN A 143 -7.24 -8.47 -20.82
C ASN A 143 -7.61 -8.16 -19.37
N ALA A 144 -7.20 -9.00 -18.41
CA ALA A 144 -7.52 -8.84 -17.01
C ALA A 144 -6.94 -7.55 -16.41
N TYR A 145 -7.64 -7.00 -15.42
CA TYR A 145 -7.14 -5.91 -14.59
C TYR A 145 -6.38 -6.48 -13.38
N PHE A 146 -5.16 -5.99 -13.15
CA PHE A 146 -4.35 -6.30 -11.99
C PHE A 146 -4.53 -5.23 -10.92
N LEU A 147 -5.23 -5.56 -9.84
CA LEU A 147 -5.53 -4.69 -8.70
C LEU A 147 -4.51 -4.97 -7.59
N ASN A 148 -3.51 -4.10 -7.45
CA ASN A 148 -2.41 -4.32 -6.51
C ASN A 148 -2.67 -3.67 -5.16
N TYR A 149 -2.66 -4.46 -4.08
CA TYR A 149 -2.71 -4.00 -2.68
C TYR A 149 -1.39 -4.18 -1.95
N THR A 150 -0.42 -4.81 -2.61
CA THR A 150 0.88 -5.14 -1.99
C THR A 150 1.78 -3.91 -1.93
N ASN A 151 2.41 -3.69 -0.76
CA ASN A 151 3.49 -2.71 -0.57
C ASN A 151 4.87 -3.33 -0.90
N PRO A 152 5.82 -2.49 -1.30
CA PRO A 152 5.81 -1.03 -1.41
C PRO A 152 5.06 -0.52 -2.65
N MET A 153 3.95 0.14 -2.45
CA MET A 153 2.98 0.43 -3.50
C MET A 153 3.57 1.19 -4.69
N ALA A 154 4.31 2.27 -4.44
CA ALA A 154 4.80 3.12 -5.53
C ALA A 154 5.85 2.41 -6.40
N GLN A 155 6.73 1.58 -5.80
CA GLN A 155 7.70 0.79 -6.55
C GLN A 155 7.02 -0.31 -7.34
N LEU A 156 6.08 -1.05 -6.73
CA LEU A 156 5.41 -2.16 -7.39
C LEU A 156 4.45 -1.70 -8.49
N ALA A 157 3.60 -0.70 -8.21
CA ALA A 157 2.71 -0.13 -9.22
C ALA A 157 3.49 0.63 -10.31
N GLY A 158 4.63 1.25 -9.95
CA GLY A 158 5.56 1.87 -10.88
C GLY A 158 6.18 0.84 -11.83
N TRP A 159 6.66 -0.29 -11.31
CA TRP A 159 7.16 -1.39 -12.12
C TRP A 159 6.05 -1.99 -13.01
N LEU A 160 4.88 -2.27 -12.44
CA LEU A 160 3.73 -2.79 -13.17
C LEU A 160 3.35 -1.90 -14.35
N GLY A 161 3.23 -0.60 -14.14
CA GLY A 161 2.82 0.35 -15.18
C GLY A 161 3.87 0.62 -16.26
N ARG A 162 5.16 0.40 -15.96
CA ARG A 162 6.28 0.63 -16.90
C ARG A 162 6.72 -0.63 -17.64
N TYR A 163 6.72 -1.79 -17.00
CA TYR A 163 7.41 -2.99 -17.48
C TYR A 163 6.54 -4.22 -17.66
N SER A 164 5.40 -4.33 -16.98
CA SER A 164 4.61 -5.56 -17.00
C SER A 164 3.82 -5.78 -18.30
N GLY A 165 3.34 -4.71 -18.91
CA GLY A 165 2.45 -4.77 -20.08
C GLY A 165 1.00 -5.18 -19.76
N VAL A 166 0.62 -5.36 -18.49
CA VAL A 166 -0.76 -5.65 -18.07
C VAL A 166 -1.49 -4.38 -17.63
N LYS A 167 -2.82 -4.39 -17.69
CA LYS A 167 -3.64 -3.31 -17.12
C LYS A 167 -3.58 -3.37 -15.61
N SER A 168 -3.02 -2.36 -14.95
CA SER A 168 -2.81 -2.38 -13.50
C SER A 168 -3.13 -1.05 -12.83
N VAL A 169 -3.50 -1.12 -11.56
CA VAL A 169 -3.60 0.02 -10.65
C VAL A 169 -3.18 -0.42 -9.24
N GLY A 170 -2.46 0.46 -8.55
CA GLY A 170 -2.17 0.29 -7.13
C GLY A 170 -3.27 0.93 -6.27
N LEU A 171 -3.66 0.27 -5.19
CA LEU A 171 -4.77 0.64 -4.33
C LEU A 171 -4.31 0.75 -2.88
N CYS A 172 -4.56 1.90 -2.26
CA CYS A 172 -4.22 2.16 -0.87
C CYS A 172 -5.42 2.76 -0.12
N HIS A 173 -5.62 2.35 1.12
CA HIS A 173 -6.71 2.85 1.98
C HIS A 173 -6.46 4.27 2.48
N SER A 174 -5.21 4.73 2.48
CA SER A 174 -4.81 6.01 3.07
C SER A 174 -5.58 7.21 2.49
N VAL A 175 -5.89 7.20 1.19
CA VAL A 175 -6.68 8.25 0.55
C VAL A 175 -8.13 8.22 1.01
N GLN A 176 -8.74 7.04 1.15
CA GLN A 176 -10.15 6.90 1.52
C GLN A 176 -10.47 7.42 2.93
N THR A 177 -9.49 7.29 3.84
CA THR A 177 -9.68 7.63 5.25
C THR A 177 -9.08 8.97 5.64
N CYS A 178 -8.33 9.61 4.73
CA CYS A 178 -7.53 10.81 4.99
C CYS A 178 -8.35 11.95 5.58
N SER A 179 -9.32 12.47 4.85
CA SER A 179 -10.05 13.68 5.21
C SER A 179 -10.95 13.49 6.43
N ARG A 180 -11.75 12.43 6.41
CA ARG A 180 -12.68 12.14 7.54
C ARG A 180 -11.91 11.84 8.81
N GLY A 181 -10.87 11.01 8.70
CA GLY A 181 -10.00 10.69 9.83
C GLY A 181 -9.28 11.93 10.40
N LEU A 182 -8.90 12.90 9.56
CA LEU A 182 -8.34 14.16 10.02
C LEU A 182 -9.38 15.00 10.79
N LEU A 183 -10.57 15.18 10.23
CA LEU A 183 -11.62 15.97 10.84
C LEU A 183 -12.07 15.38 12.19
N ASP A 184 -12.21 14.05 12.25
CA ASP A 184 -12.57 13.33 13.49
C ASP A 184 -11.47 13.51 14.56
N LYS A 185 -10.17 13.41 14.21
CA LYS A 185 -9.04 13.59 15.13
C LYS A 185 -8.92 15.01 15.69
N LEU A 186 -9.41 16.00 14.95
CA LEU A 186 -9.40 17.40 15.35
C LEU A 186 -10.75 17.85 15.94
N ASP A 187 -11.71 16.94 16.11
CA ASP A 187 -13.08 17.24 16.56
C ASP A 187 -13.73 18.38 15.76
N ILE A 188 -13.54 18.36 14.43
CA ILE A 188 -14.12 19.32 13.50
C ILE A 188 -15.43 18.75 12.99
N LYS A 189 -16.53 19.46 13.21
CA LYS A 189 -17.84 19.08 12.68
C LYS A 189 -17.92 19.44 11.20
N TYR A 190 -18.48 18.52 10.42
CA TYR A 190 -18.66 18.68 8.97
C TYR A 190 -19.97 18.05 8.51
N SER A 191 -20.42 18.42 7.32
CA SER A 191 -21.55 17.80 6.63
C SER A 191 -21.12 17.09 5.35
N GLU A 192 -21.79 15.98 5.03
CA GLU A 192 -21.53 15.21 3.81
C GLU A 192 -22.40 15.71 2.63
N PRO A 193 -21.90 15.62 1.39
CA PRO A 193 -20.61 15.07 0.99
C PRO A 193 -19.45 16.06 1.12
N ILE A 194 -18.34 15.62 1.71
CA ILE A 194 -17.09 16.38 1.67
C ILE A 194 -16.55 16.43 0.24
N ARG A 195 -16.08 17.60 -0.19
CA ARG A 195 -15.30 17.77 -1.42
C ARG A 195 -13.84 17.83 -1.05
N GLU A 196 -13.04 16.96 -1.66
CA GLU A 196 -11.62 16.85 -1.36
C GLU A 196 -10.80 16.69 -2.63
N ARG A 197 -9.57 17.25 -2.63
CA ARG A 197 -8.56 17.01 -3.66
C ARG A 197 -7.28 16.53 -2.99
N ILE A 198 -6.91 15.28 -3.33
CA ILE A 198 -5.69 14.63 -2.85
C ILE A 198 -4.85 14.25 -4.07
N ALA A 199 -3.56 14.60 -4.06
CA ALA A 199 -2.60 14.23 -5.09
C ALA A 199 -1.17 14.19 -4.53
N GLY A 200 -0.34 13.31 -5.11
CA GLY A 200 1.07 13.14 -4.73
C GLY A 200 1.57 11.76 -5.11
N ILE A 201 2.25 11.11 -4.18
CA ILE A 201 2.67 9.72 -4.31
C ILE A 201 2.09 8.90 -3.17
N ASN A 202 2.09 7.57 -3.29
CA ASN A 202 1.58 6.70 -2.23
C ASN A 202 2.24 7.01 -0.89
N HIS A 203 1.42 7.06 0.16
CA HIS A 203 1.77 7.43 1.54
C HIS A 203 2.28 8.87 1.73
N MET A 204 2.49 9.62 0.65
CA MET A 204 2.79 11.05 0.65
C MET A 204 1.93 11.78 -0.40
N GLY A 205 0.65 11.41 -0.50
CA GLY A 205 -0.39 12.21 -1.13
C GLY A 205 -0.77 13.38 -0.22
N TRP A 206 -1.00 14.54 -0.79
CA TRP A 206 -1.31 15.75 -0.04
C TRP A 206 -2.78 16.09 -0.16
N LEU A 207 -3.45 16.32 0.97
CA LEU A 207 -4.78 16.89 1.01
C LEU A 207 -4.66 18.38 0.65
N LEU A 208 -4.94 18.71 -0.60
CA LEU A 208 -4.72 20.05 -1.16
C LEU A 208 -5.90 20.97 -0.95
N GLU A 209 -7.11 20.42 -0.98
CA GLU A 209 -8.37 21.12 -0.77
C GLU A 209 -9.32 20.23 0.01
N ILE A 210 -10.11 20.84 0.88
CA ILE A 210 -11.17 20.17 1.62
C ILE A 210 -12.29 21.16 1.93
N GLU A 211 -13.48 20.87 1.45
CA GLU A 211 -14.68 21.69 1.62
C GLU A 211 -15.82 20.87 2.22
N ASP A 212 -16.62 21.51 3.03
CA ASP A 212 -17.87 20.99 3.54
C ASP A 212 -18.95 20.91 2.43
N ALA A 213 -20.09 20.29 2.70
CA ALA A 213 -21.19 20.14 1.73
C ALA A 213 -21.72 21.48 1.18
N ASP A 214 -21.65 22.55 1.96
CA ASP A 214 -22.05 23.92 1.56
C ASP A 214 -20.97 24.71 0.84
N GLY A 215 -19.75 24.11 0.65
CA GLY A 215 -18.61 24.76 0.00
C GLY A 215 -17.71 25.56 0.94
N THR A 216 -17.89 25.45 2.24
CA THR A 216 -17.00 26.09 3.23
C THR A 216 -15.63 25.41 3.23
N ASP A 217 -14.57 26.19 3.04
CA ASP A 217 -13.18 25.70 3.17
C ASP A 217 -12.87 25.34 4.63
N LEU A 218 -12.54 24.08 4.88
CA LEU A 218 -12.25 23.58 6.23
C LEU A 218 -10.77 23.74 6.62
N TYR A 219 -9.87 24.06 5.70
CA TYR A 219 -8.43 24.17 5.98
C TYR A 219 -8.06 25.22 7.03
N PRO A 220 -8.68 26.40 7.08
CA PRO A 220 -8.39 27.37 8.15
C PRO A 220 -8.58 26.81 9.56
N GLU A 221 -9.69 26.09 9.80
CA GLU A 221 -9.95 25.48 11.11
C GLU A 221 -9.05 24.27 11.37
N ILE A 222 -8.77 23.44 10.35
CA ILE A 222 -7.80 22.33 10.43
C ILE A 222 -6.43 22.83 10.87
N ARG A 223 -5.91 23.89 10.25
CA ARG A 223 -4.60 24.47 10.60
C ARG A 223 -4.58 24.98 12.03
N LYS A 224 -5.61 25.72 12.42
CA LYS A 224 -5.75 26.25 13.77
C LYS A 224 -5.72 25.12 14.79
N ARG A 225 -6.58 24.11 14.66
CA ARG A 225 -6.69 22.98 15.59
C ARG A 225 -5.41 22.14 15.64
N ALA A 226 -4.79 21.83 14.49
CA ALA A 226 -3.53 21.10 14.45
C ALA A 226 -2.41 21.84 15.19
N ILE A 227 -2.33 23.17 15.07
CA ILE A 227 -1.35 24.00 15.79
C ILE A 227 -1.66 24.01 17.29
N GLU A 228 -2.92 24.17 17.69
CA GLU A 228 -3.36 24.10 19.10
C GLU A 228 -2.95 22.77 19.75
N VAL A 229 -3.14 21.64 19.06
CA VAL A 229 -2.68 20.31 19.53
C VAL A 229 -1.17 20.28 19.73
N LEU A 230 -0.39 20.77 18.76
CA LEU A 230 1.08 20.80 18.87
C LEU A 230 1.58 21.72 19.99
N GLU A 231 0.90 22.83 20.24
CA GLU A 231 1.25 23.82 21.27
C GLU A 231 0.79 23.42 22.67
N SER A 232 -0.17 22.50 22.77
CA SER A 232 -0.62 21.97 24.07
C SER A 232 0.43 21.12 24.77
N GLY A 233 1.48 20.69 24.03
CA GLY A 233 2.53 19.81 24.55
C GLY A 233 2.11 18.35 24.76
N VAL A 234 0.96 17.94 24.21
CA VAL A 234 0.53 16.54 24.26
C VAL A 234 1.52 15.65 23.50
N THR A 235 1.88 14.51 24.05
CA THR A 235 2.83 13.57 23.46
C THR A 235 2.22 12.18 23.18
N ASP A 236 0.98 11.93 23.55
CA ASP A 236 0.27 10.67 23.34
C ASP A 236 -0.69 10.69 22.13
N HIS A 237 -0.66 11.76 21.34
CA HIS A 237 -1.46 11.88 20.13
C HIS A 237 -0.77 11.19 18.94
N ASN A 238 -1.52 10.36 18.21
CA ASN A 238 -0.96 9.53 17.12
C ASN A 238 -0.80 10.25 15.77
N ASP A 239 -0.95 11.58 15.71
CA ASP A 239 -0.89 12.35 14.46
C ASP A 239 0.04 13.57 14.47
N LEU A 240 0.93 13.66 15.46
CA LEU A 240 1.78 14.83 15.68
C LEU A 240 2.74 15.09 14.50
N VAL A 241 3.24 14.05 13.82
CA VAL A 241 4.12 14.19 12.64
C VAL A 241 3.39 14.90 11.50
N ARG A 242 2.16 14.47 11.19
CA ARG A 242 1.38 15.10 10.10
C ARG A 242 0.86 16.48 10.47
N PHE A 243 0.58 16.76 11.75
CA PHE A 243 0.28 18.11 12.21
C PHE A 243 1.48 19.04 12.09
N GLU A 244 2.70 18.52 12.31
CA GLU A 244 3.91 19.29 12.05
C GLU A 244 4.07 19.61 10.55
N TYR A 245 3.65 18.70 9.65
CA TYR A 245 3.59 19.01 8.21
C TYR A 245 2.60 20.16 7.93
N ILE A 246 1.40 20.16 8.53
CA ILE A 246 0.47 21.29 8.40
C ILE A 246 1.15 22.58 8.84
N ARG A 247 1.82 22.59 10.00
CA ARG A 247 2.48 23.77 10.54
C ARG A 247 3.63 24.28 9.66
N ARG A 248 4.47 23.38 9.11
CA ARG A 248 5.70 23.74 8.39
C ARG A 248 5.53 23.82 6.89
N PHE A 249 4.74 22.93 6.30
CA PHE A 249 4.55 22.83 4.86
C PHE A 249 3.16 23.28 4.39
N GLY A 250 2.24 23.53 5.33
CA GLY A 250 0.92 24.09 5.07
C GLY A 250 -0.17 23.06 4.70
N TYR A 251 0.16 21.77 4.59
CA TYR A 251 -0.75 20.75 4.12
C TYR A 251 -0.66 19.44 4.92
N TYR A 252 -1.78 18.71 4.98
CA TYR A 252 -1.86 17.39 5.58
C TYR A 252 -1.48 16.31 4.56
N CYS A 253 -0.82 15.26 5.03
CA CYS A 253 -0.36 14.15 4.22
C CYS A 253 -1.24 12.92 4.42
N THR A 254 -1.41 12.11 3.38
CA THR A 254 -2.01 10.78 3.50
C THR A 254 -1.13 9.85 4.33
N GLU A 255 -1.69 8.71 4.74
CA GLU A 255 -1.08 7.71 5.61
C GLU A 255 -0.81 8.22 7.04
N SER A 256 -0.35 7.34 7.92
CA SER A 256 -0.17 7.64 9.34
C SER A 256 1.09 8.45 9.64
N SER A 257 1.14 9.06 10.82
CA SER A 257 2.33 9.75 11.33
C SER A 257 3.53 8.82 11.49
N GLU A 258 3.31 7.56 11.84
CA GLU A 258 4.39 6.58 12.00
C GLU A 258 5.10 6.27 10.68
N HIS A 259 4.36 6.11 9.56
CA HIS A 259 4.96 5.99 8.24
C HIS A 259 5.71 7.26 7.84
N ASN A 260 5.05 8.41 8.00
CA ASN A 260 5.64 9.69 7.62
C ASN A 260 6.86 10.09 8.48
N ALA A 261 7.01 9.54 9.70
CA ALA A 261 8.18 9.76 10.53
C ALA A 261 9.46 9.18 9.93
N GLU A 262 9.37 8.03 9.22
CA GLU A 262 10.52 7.36 8.61
C GLU A 262 10.78 7.72 7.14
N TYR A 263 9.89 8.56 6.52
CA TYR A 263 10.04 8.93 5.09
C TYR A 263 10.89 10.18 4.86
N ASN A 264 11.45 10.75 5.90
CA ASN A 264 12.25 11.96 5.82
C ASN A 264 13.33 12.01 6.92
N ASN A 265 14.13 13.05 6.88
CA ASN A 265 15.23 13.26 7.82
C ASN A 265 14.88 14.17 9.00
N PHE A 266 13.61 14.31 9.38
CA PHE A 266 13.20 15.31 10.37
C PHE A 266 12.97 14.75 11.77
N PHE A 267 12.49 13.50 11.91
CA PHE A 267 11.88 13.01 13.14
C PHE A 267 12.68 11.91 13.84
N ILE A 268 13.15 10.90 13.10
CA ILE A 268 13.93 9.80 13.70
C ILE A 268 15.40 10.13 13.55
N LYS A 269 15.98 10.70 14.65
CA LYS A 269 17.34 11.22 14.65
C LYS A 269 18.12 10.68 15.85
N ALA A 270 19.25 10.00 15.62
CA ALA A 270 20.12 9.54 16.69
C ALA A 270 20.66 10.71 17.55
N LYS A 271 20.89 11.86 16.92
CA LYS A 271 21.36 13.09 17.60
C LYS A 271 20.30 13.75 18.48
N TYR A 272 19.01 13.52 18.21
CA TYR A 272 17.88 14.15 18.89
C TYR A 272 16.85 13.08 19.30
N PRO A 273 17.22 12.17 20.22
CA PRO A 273 16.37 11.03 20.60
C PRO A 273 15.04 11.44 21.25
N GLU A 274 14.96 12.63 21.84
CA GLU A 274 13.74 13.19 22.43
C GLU A 274 12.62 13.43 21.41
N LEU A 275 12.91 13.48 20.11
CA LEU A 275 11.91 13.62 19.07
C LEU A 275 10.98 12.39 18.98
N ILE A 276 11.48 11.22 19.35
CA ILE A 276 10.71 9.97 19.36
C ILE A 276 9.52 10.10 20.34
N GLU A 277 9.79 10.55 21.57
CA GLU A 277 8.75 10.78 22.57
C GLU A 277 7.86 11.96 22.18
N ARG A 278 8.50 13.09 21.78
CA ARG A 278 7.78 14.32 21.41
C ARG A 278 6.73 14.12 20.33
N TYR A 279 7.00 13.29 19.33
CA TYR A 279 6.11 13.06 18.20
C TYR A 279 5.38 11.71 18.26
N ASN A 280 5.46 11.02 19.40
CA ASN A 280 4.84 9.71 19.63
C ASN A 280 5.17 8.68 18.53
N ILE A 281 6.45 8.53 18.22
CA ILE A 281 6.91 7.69 17.11
C ILE A 281 7.08 6.25 17.60
N PRO A 282 6.27 5.29 17.13
CA PRO A 282 6.32 3.91 17.58
C PRO A 282 7.40 3.13 16.80
N LEU A 283 8.65 3.22 17.22
CA LEU A 283 9.73 2.43 16.63
C LEU A 283 9.41 0.94 16.70
N ASP A 284 9.75 0.18 15.64
CA ASP A 284 9.49 -1.27 15.52
C ASP A 284 7.99 -1.65 15.58
N GLU A 285 7.12 -0.79 15.10
CA GLU A 285 5.67 -1.01 15.17
C GLU A 285 5.21 -2.19 14.30
N TYR A 286 5.71 -2.28 13.07
CA TYR A 286 5.26 -3.33 12.15
C TYR A 286 5.60 -4.75 12.64
N PRO A 287 6.80 -5.05 13.16
CA PRO A 287 7.08 -6.32 13.82
C PRO A 287 6.09 -6.66 14.96
N ARG A 288 5.75 -5.69 15.81
CA ARG A 288 4.76 -5.90 16.88
C ARG A 288 3.38 -6.23 16.31
N ARG A 289 2.91 -5.48 15.31
CA ARG A 289 1.63 -5.77 14.62
C ARG A 289 1.62 -7.15 13.98
N CYS A 290 2.70 -7.57 13.34
CA CYS A 290 2.79 -8.91 12.76
C CYS A 290 2.63 -10.01 13.81
N VAL A 291 3.33 -9.90 14.94
CA VAL A 291 3.24 -10.87 16.04
C VAL A 291 1.82 -10.92 16.62
N GLU A 292 1.21 -9.75 16.82
CA GLU A 292 -0.16 -9.65 17.33
C GLU A 292 -1.19 -10.22 16.33
N GLN A 293 -1.08 -9.91 15.05
CA GLN A 293 -1.96 -10.45 14.02
C GLN A 293 -1.87 -11.97 13.91
N ILE A 294 -0.64 -12.53 13.96
CA ILE A 294 -0.45 -13.98 13.96
C ILE A 294 -1.10 -14.63 15.20
N LYS A 295 -0.95 -14.02 16.37
CA LYS A 295 -1.58 -14.49 17.61
C LYS A 295 -3.10 -14.42 17.55
N ASN A 296 -3.65 -13.30 17.09
CA ASN A 296 -5.09 -13.08 16.97
C ASN A 296 -5.69 -14.07 15.99
N TRP A 297 -5.06 -14.27 14.82
CA TRP A 297 -5.52 -15.27 13.86
C TRP A 297 -5.58 -16.67 14.46
N LYS A 298 -4.56 -17.11 15.18
CA LYS A 298 -4.56 -18.42 15.86
C LYS A 298 -5.72 -18.61 16.85
N ASN A 299 -6.17 -17.52 17.48
CA ASN A 299 -7.26 -17.56 18.45
C ASN A 299 -8.65 -17.47 17.79
N GLU A 300 -8.74 -16.82 16.64
CA GLU A 300 -10.02 -16.49 16.00
C GLU A 300 -10.35 -17.37 14.80
N LYS A 301 -9.36 -18.08 14.22
CA LYS A 301 -9.54 -18.85 12.99
C LYS A 301 -10.71 -19.83 13.04
N ASP A 302 -10.93 -20.50 14.17
CA ASP A 302 -12.02 -21.46 14.33
C ASP A 302 -13.40 -20.80 14.21
N ASN A 303 -13.54 -19.54 14.61
CA ASN A 303 -14.79 -18.78 14.45
C ASN A 303 -15.06 -18.44 12.98
N TYR A 304 -14.00 -18.25 12.17
CA TYR A 304 -14.12 -17.94 10.75
C TYR A 304 -14.30 -19.19 9.87
N ILE A 305 -13.77 -20.33 10.29
CA ILE A 305 -13.81 -21.59 9.51
C ILE A 305 -15.09 -22.36 9.78
N HIS A 306 -15.65 -22.29 10.99
CA HIS A 306 -16.83 -23.06 11.44
C HIS A 306 -18.11 -22.20 11.47
N ASP A 307 -18.83 -22.15 10.34
CA ASP A 307 -20.26 -21.85 10.15
C ASP A 307 -20.86 -20.51 10.63
N LYS A 308 -20.13 -19.64 11.34
CA LYS A 308 -20.67 -18.38 11.87
C LYS A 308 -20.16 -17.12 11.16
N VAL A 309 -19.52 -17.28 10.01
CA VAL A 309 -18.99 -16.13 9.27
C VAL A 309 -20.13 -15.28 8.73
N SER A 310 -20.18 -14.04 9.19
CA SER A 310 -20.99 -12.97 8.62
C SER A 310 -20.07 -11.92 7.98
N HIS A 311 -20.63 -11.09 7.13
CA HIS A 311 -19.93 -9.98 6.51
C HIS A 311 -20.87 -8.82 6.28
N GLU A 312 -20.39 -7.61 6.56
CA GLU A 312 -21.01 -6.36 6.16
C GLU A 312 -20.10 -5.69 5.12
N ARG A 313 -20.70 -5.07 4.10
CA ARG A 313 -19.93 -4.46 3.01
C ARG A 313 -18.96 -3.41 3.57
N THR A 314 -17.70 -3.59 3.25
CA THR A 314 -16.61 -2.69 3.65
C THR A 314 -16.45 -1.53 2.66
N LYS A 315 -15.38 -0.74 2.83
CA LYS A 315 -14.99 0.32 1.88
C LYS A 315 -13.85 -0.13 0.95
N GLU A 316 -13.61 -1.45 0.83
CA GLU A 316 -12.53 -1.99 -0.01
C GLU A 316 -12.73 -1.63 -1.49
N TYR A 317 -11.72 -1.03 -2.10
CA TYR A 317 -11.81 -0.52 -3.47
C TYR A 317 -12.15 -1.59 -4.52
N ALA A 318 -11.63 -2.82 -4.38
CA ALA A 318 -11.72 -3.83 -5.44
C ALA A 318 -13.17 -4.11 -5.85
N SER A 319 -14.09 -4.30 -4.88
CA SER A 319 -15.49 -4.58 -5.18
C SER A 319 -16.17 -3.44 -5.94
N TYR A 320 -15.89 -2.19 -5.56
CA TYR A 320 -16.44 -0.99 -6.23
C TYR A 320 -15.84 -0.78 -7.62
N ILE A 321 -14.55 -1.06 -7.81
CA ILE A 321 -13.89 -1.00 -9.13
C ILE A 321 -14.50 -2.03 -10.07
N ILE A 322 -14.65 -3.28 -9.61
CA ILE A 322 -15.23 -4.36 -10.39
C ILE A 322 -16.68 -4.03 -10.73
N GLU A 323 -17.48 -3.59 -9.75
CA GLU A 323 -18.87 -3.17 -9.95
C GLU A 323 -18.98 -2.05 -10.99
N ALA A 324 -18.15 -1.01 -10.89
CA ALA A 324 -18.17 0.12 -11.82
C ALA A 324 -17.81 -0.30 -13.27
N ILE A 325 -16.86 -1.21 -13.44
CA ILE A 325 -16.50 -1.73 -14.77
C ILE A 325 -17.61 -2.62 -15.35
N VAL A 326 -18.22 -3.46 -14.53
CA VAL A 326 -19.24 -4.41 -14.97
C VAL A 326 -20.58 -3.72 -15.26
N THR A 327 -20.99 -2.77 -14.40
CA THR A 327 -22.32 -2.13 -14.46
C THR A 327 -22.35 -0.81 -15.20
N ASP A 328 -21.19 -0.22 -15.50
CA ASP A 328 -21.03 1.15 -16.05
C ASP A 328 -21.53 2.25 -15.09
N ASN A 329 -21.65 1.97 -13.79
CA ASN A 329 -21.90 2.98 -12.76
C ASN A 329 -20.58 3.62 -12.35
N PRO A 330 -20.34 4.91 -12.63
CA PRO A 330 -19.05 5.53 -12.36
C PRO A 330 -18.71 5.56 -10.87
N TYR A 331 -17.45 5.24 -10.53
CA TYR A 331 -16.93 5.31 -9.18
C TYR A 331 -15.56 6.03 -9.15
N LYS A 332 -15.34 6.90 -8.12
CA LYS A 332 -14.08 7.62 -7.95
C LYS A 332 -13.20 6.89 -6.93
N ILE A 333 -11.95 6.65 -7.29
CA ILE A 333 -10.92 6.07 -6.40
C ILE A 333 -9.68 6.97 -6.32
N GLY A 334 -8.85 6.78 -5.29
CA GLY A 334 -7.44 7.15 -5.33
C GLY A 334 -6.64 6.01 -5.96
N GLY A 335 -6.01 6.24 -7.10
CA GLY A 335 -5.28 5.21 -7.82
C GLY A 335 -3.81 5.53 -7.97
N ASN A 336 -2.95 4.51 -7.77
CA ASN A 336 -1.50 4.59 -7.99
C ASN A 336 -1.20 4.16 -9.43
N VAL A 337 -0.77 5.13 -10.25
CA VAL A 337 -0.57 5.01 -11.70
C VAL A 337 0.68 5.76 -12.16
N ILE A 338 1.18 5.48 -13.36
CA ILE A 338 2.31 6.24 -13.94
C ILE A 338 1.89 7.67 -14.25
N ASN A 339 2.70 8.62 -13.84
CA ASN A 339 2.40 10.06 -13.93
C ASN A 339 2.07 10.52 -15.36
N ARG A 340 2.94 10.31 -16.33
CA ARG A 340 2.74 10.75 -17.73
C ARG A 340 2.14 12.15 -17.86
N GLY A 341 2.51 13.08 -16.96
CA GLY A 341 2.02 14.46 -16.93
C GLY A 341 0.71 14.66 -16.16
N LEU A 342 0.21 13.68 -15.42
CA LEU A 342 -0.96 13.84 -14.55
C LEU A 342 -0.71 14.88 -13.46
N ILE A 343 0.49 14.89 -12.86
CA ILE A 343 0.98 15.95 -11.98
C ILE A 343 2.16 16.61 -12.70
N PRO A 344 1.99 17.83 -13.23
CA PRO A 344 2.92 18.42 -14.20
C PRO A 344 4.34 18.65 -13.69
N ASN A 345 4.52 18.88 -12.38
CA ASN A 345 5.82 19.16 -11.77
C ASN A 345 6.45 17.96 -11.02
N LEU A 346 5.99 16.73 -11.34
CA LEU A 346 6.63 15.49 -10.97
C LEU A 346 7.15 14.73 -12.20
N PRO A 347 8.18 13.87 -12.07
CA PRO A 347 8.72 13.09 -13.18
C PRO A 347 7.67 12.23 -13.88
N ASN A 348 7.72 12.16 -15.21
CA ASN A 348 6.75 11.40 -16.01
C ASN A 348 6.70 9.90 -15.72
N ASP A 349 7.84 9.33 -15.33
CA ASP A 349 7.98 7.90 -15.01
C ASP A 349 7.67 7.55 -13.55
N ALA A 350 7.39 8.56 -12.71
CA ALA A 350 6.99 8.34 -11.32
C ALA A 350 5.64 7.63 -11.24
N CYS A 351 5.47 6.81 -10.20
CA CYS A 351 4.16 6.34 -9.78
C CYS A 351 3.51 7.41 -8.89
N VAL A 352 2.38 7.94 -9.30
CA VAL A 352 1.65 8.98 -8.58
C VAL A 352 0.30 8.47 -8.11
N GLU A 353 -0.17 9.01 -6.98
CA GLU A 353 -1.49 8.73 -6.42
C GLU A 353 -2.41 9.91 -6.73
N VAL A 354 -3.40 9.66 -7.58
CA VAL A 354 -4.35 10.67 -8.09
C VAL A 354 -5.77 10.11 -8.11
N ALA A 355 -6.74 11.01 -8.15
CA ALA A 355 -8.12 10.62 -8.39
C ALA A 355 -8.23 9.92 -9.77
N CYS A 356 -8.92 8.78 -9.80
CA CYS A 356 -9.25 8.06 -11.02
C CYS A 356 -10.77 7.86 -11.10
N LEU A 357 -11.35 8.08 -12.28
CA LEU A 357 -12.72 7.70 -12.58
C LEU A 357 -12.71 6.26 -13.11
N VAL A 358 -13.59 5.42 -12.58
CA VAL A 358 -13.74 4.03 -12.99
C VAL A 358 -15.13 3.82 -13.55
N ASN A 359 -15.24 3.23 -14.73
CA ASN A 359 -16.48 2.84 -15.39
C ASN A 359 -16.21 1.70 -16.40
N LYS A 360 -17.14 1.38 -17.27
CA LYS A 360 -16.98 0.37 -18.32
C LYS A 360 -15.75 0.56 -19.23
N CYS A 361 -15.27 1.81 -19.39
CA CYS A 361 -14.04 2.11 -20.14
C CYS A 361 -12.76 1.78 -19.34
N GLY A 362 -12.89 1.30 -18.10
CA GLY A 362 -11.80 0.98 -17.19
C GLY A 362 -11.43 2.12 -16.25
N ILE A 363 -10.16 2.16 -15.85
CA ILE A 363 -9.63 3.11 -14.86
C ILE A 363 -9.01 4.29 -15.61
N GLN A 364 -9.54 5.50 -15.36
CA GLN A 364 -9.17 6.73 -16.06
C GLN A 364 -8.60 7.74 -15.06
N PRO A 365 -7.26 7.91 -15.02
CA PRO A 365 -6.64 8.87 -14.11
C PRO A 365 -6.97 10.31 -14.48
N CYS A 366 -7.26 11.12 -13.46
CA CYS A 366 -7.59 12.55 -13.63
C CYS A 366 -6.32 13.40 -13.51
N ARG A 367 -6.10 14.29 -14.49
CA ARG A 367 -5.02 15.27 -14.41
C ARG A 367 -5.23 16.22 -13.24
N GLN A 368 -4.13 16.56 -12.58
CA GLN A 368 -4.06 17.49 -11.46
C GLN A 368 -3.38 18.79 -11.85
N GLU A 369 -3.61 19.84 -11.06
CA GLU A 369 -2.75 21.03 -11.09
C GLU A 369 -1.37 20.70 -10.50
N PRO A 370 -0.33 21.52 -10.80
CA PRO A 370 0.98 21.36 -10.17
C PRO A 370 0.87 21.38 -8.65
N LEU A 371 1.61 20.51 -7.98
CA LEU A 371 1.72 20.57 -6.53
C LEU A 371 2.42 21.87 -6.09
N PRO A 372 2.09 22.41 -4.90
CA PRO A 372 2.92 23.42 -4.25
C PRO A 372 4.38 23.00 -4.24
N LEU A 373 5.30 23.95 -4.47
CA LEU A 373 6.72 23.66 -4.70
C LEU A 373 7.37 22.82 -3.59
N GLN A 374 7.07 23.12 -2.33
CA GLN A 374 7.60 22.41 -1.17
C GLN A 374 7.11 20.96 -1.10
N LEU A 375 5.87 20.69 -1.54
CA LEU A 375 5.29 19.35 -1.56
C LEU A 375 5.86 18.53 -2.72
N ALA A 376 6.00 19.13 -3.89
CA ALA A 376 6.65 18.50 -5.03
C ALA A 376 8.11 18.14 -4.70
N ALA A 377 8.83 19.02 -3.97
CA ALA A 377 10.19 18.75 -3.55
C ALA A 377 10.27 17.54 -2.60
N MET A 378 9.37 17.45 -1.61
CA MET A 378 9.29 16.27 -0.71
C MET A 378 8.97 14.99 -1.47
N ASN A 379 7.99 15.02 -2.38
CA ASN A 379 7.69 13.86 -3.21
C ASN A 379 8.87 13.43 -4.08
N ASN A 380 9.61 14.38 -4.66
CA ASN A 380 10.77 14.06 -5.52
C ASN A 380 11.90 13.35 -4.75
N LEU A 381 12.09 13.59 -3.45
CA LEU A 381 13.04 12.84 -2.65
C LEU A 381 12.73 11.34 -2.70
N MET A 382 11.46 10.97 -2.45
CA MET A 382 11.03 9.57 -2.49
C MET A 382 10.97 9.00 -3.90
N ILE A 383 10.50 9.77 -4.89
CA ILE A 383 10.42 9.34 -6.29
C ILE A 383 11.78 8.89 -6.81
N ASN A 384 12.84 9.59 -6.48
CA ASN A 384 14.20 9.22 -6.89
C ASN A 384 14.61 7.85 -6.34
N VAL A 385 14.31 7.57 -5.06
CA VAL A 385 14.56 6.27 -4.43
C VAL A 385 13.74 5.17 -5.08
N GLN A 386 12.45 5.44 -5.32
CA GLN A 386 11.53 4.48 -5.94
C GLN A 386 11.95 4.11 -7.37
N LEU A 387 12.34 5.08 -8.18
CA LEU A 387 12.80 4.85 -9.55
C LEU A 387 14.10 4.06 -9.58
N LEU A 388 15.08 4.39 -8.74
CA LEU A 388 16.34 3.63 -8.64
C LEU A 388 16.12 2.20 -8.15
N THR A 389 15.20 2.00 -7.20
CA THR A 389 14.83 0.65 -6.74
C THR A 389 14.23 -0.19 -7.87
N ILE A 390 13.35 0.41 -8.68
CA ILE A 390 12.79 -0.26 -9.87
C ILE A 390 13.89 -0.61 -10.88
N GLU A 391 14.81 0.33 -11.16
CA GLU A 391 15.92 0.10 -12.07
C GLU A 391 16.89 -0.99 -11.55
N ALA A 392 17.14 -1.05 -10.23
CA ALA A 392 17.88 -2.14 -9.62
C ALA A 392 17.22 -3.50 -9.90
N ALA A 393 15.90 -3.59 -9.67
CA ALA A 393 15.16 -4.83 -9.91
C ALA A 393 15.15 -5.26 -11.39
N VAL A 394 15.06 -4.30 -12.32
CA VAL A 394 15.01 -4.57 -13.77
C VAL A 394 16.37 -4.93 -14.33
N THR A 395 17.42 -4.20 -13.93
CA THR A 395 18.76 -4.35 -14.50
C THR A 395 19.65 -5.34 -13.74
N GLN A 396 19.26 -5.69 -12.49
CA GLN A 396 20.04 -6.49 -11.54
C GLN A 396 21.41 -5.87 -11.19
N LYS A 397 21.59 -4.55 -11.40
CA LYS A 397 22.80 -3.82 -11.03
C LYS A 397 22.77 -3.42 -9.57
N LYS A 398 23.78 -3.85 -8.83
CA LYS A 398 23.94 -3.58 -7.39
C LYS A 398 24.12 -2.09 -7.09
N ASP A 399 24.77 -1.34 -7.98
CA ASP A 399 24.96 0.10 -7.85
C ASP A 399 23.67 0.88 -7.65
N TYR A 400 22.59 0.48 -8.31
CA TYR A 400 21.29 1.14 -8.13
C TYR A 400 20.69 0.91 -6.73
N ILE A 401 21.00 -0.22 -6.08
CA ILE A 401 20.59 -0.46 -4.68
C ILE A 401 21.31 0.53 -3.76
N TYR A 402 22.62 0.65 -3.91
CA TYR A 402 23.44 1.59 -3.13
C TYR A 402 22.97 3.03 -3.34
N GLN A 403 22.75 3.43 -4.60
CA GLN A 403 22.28 4.77 -4.94
C GLN A 403 20.89 5.06 -4.37
N ALA A 404 19.97 4.11 -4.43
CA ALA A 404 18.65 4.25 -3.83
C ALA A 404 18.75 4.48 -2.29
N ALA A 405 19.56 3.68 -1.61
CA ALA A 405 19.79 3.80 -0.17
C ALA A 405 20.51 5.11 0.20
N MET A 406 21.49 5.57 -0.62
CA MET A 406 22.18 6.85 -0.43
C MET A 406 21.29 8.06 -0.63
N LEU A 407 20.24 7.96 -1.45
CA LEU A 407 19.29 9.04 -1.71
C LEU A 407 18.05 8.97 -0.81
N ASP A 408 17.89 7.88 -0.04
CA ASP A 408 16.84 7.81 0.97
C ASP A 408 17.11 8.83 2.10
N PRO A 409 16.20 9.79 2.35
CA PRO A 409 16.47 10.88 3.28
C PRO A 409 16.75 10.43 4.71
N HIS A 410 16.06 9.37 5.17
CA HIS A 410 16.28 8.87 6.53
C HIS A 410 17.61 8.13 6.63
N THR A 411 17.89 7.18 5.75
CA THR A 411 19.14 6.41 5.75
C THR A 411 20.37 7.30 5.62
N SER A 412 20.36 8.22 4.64
CA SER A 412 21.50 9.13 4.40
C SER A 412 21.72 10.18 5.48
N SER A 413 20.71 10.48 6.28
CA SER A 413 20.88 11.43 7.38
C SER A 413 21.49 10.83 8.64
N GLU A 414 21.49 9.51 8.74
CA GLU A 414 21.96 8.79 9.93
C GLU A 414 23.28 8.04 9.70
N LEU A 415 23.57 7.61 8.45
CA LEU A 415 24.71 6.76 8.12
C LEU A 415 25.69 7.44 7.16
N SER A 416 26.97 7.09 7.26
CA SER A 416 27.98 7.44 6.28
C SER A 416 27.85 6.62 4.99
N ILE A 417 28.43 7.10 3.89
CA ILE A 417 28.40 6.41 2.58
C ILE A 417 28.89 4.95 2.70
N ASP A 418 29.99 4.73 3.44
CA ASP A 418 30.57 3.40 3.61
C ASP A 418 29.69 2.48 4.47
N GLU A 419 28.98 3.04 5.45
CA GLU A 419 27.99 2.28 6.23
C GLU A 419 26.78 1.90 5.40
N ILE A 420 26.30 2.79 4.53
CA ILE A 420 25.18 2.49 3.62
C ILE A 420 25.54 1.35 2.67
N VAL A 421 26.74 1.33 2.10
CA VAL A 421 27.20 0.24 1.24
C VAL A 421 27.22 -1.07 2.02
N ARG A 422 27.87 -1.09 3.21
CA ARG A 422 27.90 -2.29 4.07
C ARG A 422 26.51 -2.76 4.48
N LEU A 423 25.62 -1.85 4.86
CA LEU A 423 24.22 -2.16 5.20
C LEU A 423 23.51 -2.85 4.04
N CYS A 424 23.66 -2.35 2.82
CA CYS A 424 23.07 -2.98 1.62
C CYS A 424 23.65 -4.37 1.36
N ASP A 425 24.97 -4.54 1.53
CA ASP A 425 25.63 -5.85 1.38
C ASP A 425 25.14 -6.85 2.42
N ASP A 426 25.07 -6.46 3.68
CA ASP A 426 24.54 -7.30 4.77
C ASP A 426 23.07 -7.68 4.54
N LEU A 427 22.25 -6.75 4.02
CA LEU A 427 20.85 -7.04 3.67
C LEU A 427 20.73 -8.00 2.49
N ILE A 428 21.56 -7.84 1.45
CA ILE A 428 21.60 -8.77 0.31
C ILE A 428 21.98 -10.19 0.79
N GLU A 429 23.01 -10.29 1.64
CA GLU A 429 23.43 -11.58 2.21
C GLU A 429 22.33 -12.19 3.10
N ALA A 430 21.74 -11.41 3.99
CA ALA A 430 20.72 -11.89 4.91
C ALA A 430 19.43 -12.36 4.22
N HIS A 431 19.01 -11.70 3.15
CA HIS A 431 17.83 -12.10 2.38
C HIS A 431 18.09 -13.34 1.50
N GLY A 432 19.33 -13.59 1.09
CA GLY A 432 19.73 -14.80 0.35
C GLY A 432 18.84 -15.07 -0.86
N ASP A 433 18.24 -16.27 -0.91
CA ASP A 433 17.44 -16.73 -2.06
C ASP A 433 16.11 -15.97 -2.28
N TYR A 434 15.71 -15.10 -1.35
CA TYR A 434 14.55 -14.21 -1.58
C TYR A 434 14.86 -13.09 -2.57
N LEU A 435 16.12 -12.82 -2.85
CA LEU A 435 16.56 -11.84 -3.82
C LEU A 435 17.19 -12.51 -5.07
N PRO A 436 16.98 -11.93 -6.26
CA PRO A 436 17.80 -12.32 -7.41
C PRO A 436 19.26 -11.95 -7.17
N LYS A 437 20.17 -12.55 -7.96
CA LYS A 437 21.58 -12.17 -7.92
C LYS A 437 21.75 -10.77 -8.51
N TYR A 438 22.38 -9.90 -7.75
CA TYR A 438 22.81 -8.56 -8.18
C TYR A 438 24.31 -8.55 -8.48
N PHE A 439 24.74 -7.82 -9.52
CA PHE A 439 26.12 -7.74 -9.99
C PHE A 439 26.57 -6.28 -10.22
#